data_f0714441037566eb5d59fc07f2665b87
#
_entry.id   f0714441037566eb5d59fc07f2665b87
#
_cell.length_a   1.000
_cell.length_b   1.000
_cell.length_c   1.000
_cell.angle_alpha   90.00
_cell.angle_beta   90.00
_cell.angle_gamma   90.00
#
_symmetry.space_group_name_H-M   'P 1'
#
loop_
_entity.id
_entity.type
_entity.pdbx_description
1 polymer ?
#
loop_
_entity_poly.entity_id
_entity_poly.type
_entity_poly.pdbx_seq_one_letter_code
_entity_poly.pdbx_strand_id
1 'polypeptide(L)'
;MATRPARSAKAQAVKARSATAQAAKAQPARTQSAKTQPAAPAAPPPRALRVAAVLQGTESVGLLVAAGFAAVATATGKSYELSSGIALTLIAVATAGLFAAFAVGLSRSRPWTRTPVVMFQLAIGVWGVILLTGHKYAWGVPMLLLVAGILAAVFTPAALRALNRPPREV
;
A
#
# COMPACT_ATOMS: atom_id res chain seq x y z
N MET A 1 -62.43 -31.16 21.57
CA MET A 1 -61.97 -30.81 20.22
C MET A 1 -60.53 -30.38 20.25
N ALA A 2 -59.68 -31.16 19.55
CA ALA A 2 -58.37 -30.84 18.98
C ALA A 2 -57.32 -30.09 19.81
N THR A 3 -56.45 -30.84 20.50
CA THR A 3 -55.11 -30.40 20.92
C THR A 3 -54.05 -31.38 20.45
N ARG A 4 -53.52 -31.17 19.23
CA ARG A 4 -52.37 -31.91 18.73
C ARG A 4 -51.57 -31.14 17.70
N PRO A 5 -50.70 -30.11 18.12
CA PRO A 5 -49.54 -29.86 17.30
C PRO A 5 -48.19 -29.86 18.05
N ALA A 6 -48.14 -29.95 19.39
CA ALA A 6 -46.90 -29.76 20.13
C ALA A 6 -45.84 -30.92 20.03
N ARG A 7 -46.27 -32.15 19.65
CA ARG A 7 -45.36 -33.31 19.53
C ARG A 7 -44.51 -33.31 18.26
N SER A 8 -44.97 -32.68 17.17
CA SER A 8 -44.26 -32.66 15.89
C SER A 8 -43.01 -31.71 15.92
N ALA A 9 -43.12 -30.59 16.60
CA ALA A 9 -42.03 -29.61 16.66
C ALA A 9 -40.83 -30.12 17.47
N LYS A 10 -41.07 -30.90 18.53
CA LYS A 10 -39.96 -31.47 19.35
C LYS A 10 -39.20 -32.58 18.60
N ALA A 11 -39.88 -33.37 17.78
CA ALA A 11 -39.23 -34.41 16.97
C ALA A 11 -38.36 -33.82 15.84
N GLN A 12 -38.78 -32.70 15.23
CA GLN A 12 -38.00 -32.02 14.22
C GLN A 12 -36.76 -31.31 14.81
N ALA A 13 -36.87 -30.73 15.99
CA ALA A 13 -35.75 -30.13 16.68
C ALA A 13 -34.65 -31.12 17.09
N VAL A 14 -35.02 -32.35 17.50
CA VAL A 14 -34.08 -33.42 17.82
C VAL A 14 -33.37 -33.91 16.56
N LYS A 15 -34.12 -34.06 15.44
CA LYS A 15 -33.55 -34.52 14.17
C LYS A 15 -32.59 -33.49 13.53
N ALA A 16 -32.84 -32.18 13.70
CA ALA A 16 -31.96 -31.12 13.28
C ALA A 16 -30.65 -31.09 14.09
N ARG A 17 -30.72 -31.32 15.40
CA ARG A 17 -29.50 -31.36 16.26
C ARG A 17 -28.61 -32.58 15.98
N SER A 18 -29.18 -33.72 15.64
CA SER A 18 -28.41 -34.93 15.28
C SER A 18 -27.73 -34.76 13.92
N ALA A 19 -28.38 -34.11 12.95
CA ALA A 19 -27.75 -33.82 11.64
C ALA A 19 -26.55 -32.88 11.76
N THR A 20 -26.63 -31.84 12.62
CA THR A 20 -25.52 -30.89 12.84
C THR A 20 -24.34 -31.56 13.58
N ALA A 21 -24.64 -32.49 14.51
CA ALA A 21 -23.59 -33.23 15.22
C ALA A 21 -22.86 -34.26 14.33
N GLN A 22 -23.58 -34.86 13.34
CA GLN A 22 -22.97 -35.76 12.37
C GLN A 22 -22.15 -35.01 11.32
N ALA A 23 -22.56 -33.79 10.90
CA ALA A 23 -21.78 -32.95 10.00
C ALA A 23 -20.46 -32.50 10.63
N ALA A 24 -20.44 -32.22 11.95
CA ALA A 24 -19.24 -31.87 12.68
C ALA A 24 -18.25 -33.05 12.84
N LYS A 25 -18.72 -34.29 12.82
CA LYS A 25 -17.88 -35.51 12.91
C LYS A 25 -17.35 -35.97 11.55
N ALA A 26 -17.90 -35.48 10.46
CA ALA A 26 -17.53 -35.91 9.11
C ALA A 26 -16.47 -35.00 8.44
N GLN A 27 -15.91 -34.02 9.16
CA GLN A 27 -14.68 -33.40 8.68
C GLN A 27 -13.52 -34.34 9.00
N PRO A 28 -12.97 -35.05 7.99
CA PRO A 28 -11.72 -35.75 8.20
C PRO A 28 -10.71 -34.66 8.60
N ALA A 29 -10.07 -34.86 9.74
CA ALA A 29 -8.89 -34.12 10.12
C ALA A 29 -7.92 -34.20 8.93
N ARG A 30 -8.00 -33.22 8.02
CA ARG A 30 -6.94 -32.94 7.08
C ARG A 30 -5.79 -32.42 7.92
N THR A 31 -5.13 -33.35 8.60
CA THR A 31 -3.73 -33.22 8.98
C THR A 31 -3.01 -33.10 7.63
N GLN A 32 -3.04 -31.88 7.08
CA GLN A 32 -2.08 -31.50 6.06
C GLN A 32 -0.74 -31.63 6.78
N SER A 33 -0.11 -32.81 6.61
CA SER A 33 1.33 -32.91 6.74
C SER A 33 1.87 -31.73 5.94
N ALA A 34 2.20 -30.66 6.65
CA ALA A 34 2.95 -29.55 6.09
C ALA A 34 4.31 -30.15 5.71
N LYS A 35 4.34 -30.83 4.55
CA LYS A 35 5.57 -31.09 3.85
C LYS A 35 6.23 -29.73 3.77
N THR A 36 7.29 -29.53 4.55
CA THR A 36 8.19 -28.37 4.50
C THR A 36 8.75 -28.34 3.07
N GLN A 37 7.94 -27.76 2.17
CA GLN A 37 8.35 -27.56 0.80
C GLN A 37 9.42 -26.47 0.88
N PRO A 38 10.65 -26.72 0.44
CA PRO A 38 11.68 -25.68 0.43
C PRO A 38 11.11 -24.43 -0.20
N ALA A 39 11.20 -23.31 0.52
CA ALA A 39 10.64 -22.04 0.06
C ALA A 39 11.20 -21.74 -1.33
N ALA A 40 10.38 -21.92 -2.36
CA ALA A 40 10.77 -21.59 -3.73
C ALA A 40 11.28 -20.13 -3.74
N PRO A 41 12.39 -19.83 -4.42
CA PRO A 41 12.95 -18.48 -4.50
C PRO A 41 11.84 -17.48 -4.85
N ALA A 42 11.79 -16.37 -4.12
CA ALA A 42 10.76 -15.36 -4.35
C ALA A 42 10.87 -14.88 -5.81
N ALA A 43 9.81 -15.08 -6.59
CA ALA A 43 9.80 -14.62 -7.98
C ALA A 43 10.13 -13.12 -8.03
N PRO A 44 10.97 -12.68 -8.97
CA PRO A 44 11.35 -11.28 -9.06
C PRO A 44 10.12 -10.38 -9.24
N PRO A 45 10.13 -9.16 -8.68
CA PRO A 45 9.00 -8.25 -8.79
C PRO A 45 8.72 -7.92 -10.26
N PRO A 46 7.44 -7.77 -10.66
CA PRO A 46 7.07 -7.35 -12.00
C PRO A 46 7.80 -6.08 -12.43
N ARG A 47 8.14 -5.96 -13.71
CA ARG A 47 8.83 -4.78 -14.25
C ARG A 47 8.11 -3.47 -13.89
N ALA A 48 6.77 -3.45 -13.92
CA ALA A 48 5.97 -2.31 -13.53
C ALA A 48 6.25 -1.83 -12.10
N LEU A 49 6.37 -2.74 -11.12
CA LEU A 49 6.70 -2.37 -9.74
C LEU A 49 8.13 -1.84 -9.59
N ARG A 50 9.06 -2.35 -10.41
CA ARG A 50 10.43 -1.79 -10.44
C ARG A 50 10.43 -0.36 -10.98
N VAL A 51 9.68 -0.11 -12.06
CA VAL A 51 9.51 1.24 -12.61
C VAL A 51 8.88 2.16 -11.57
N ALA A 52 7.77 1.76 -10.93
CA ALA A 52 7.16 2.53 -9.85
C ALA A 52 8.13 2.81 -8.70
N ALA A 53 8.93 1.83 -8.30
CA ALA A 53 9.93 1.98 -7.24
C ALA A 53 11.04 2.97 -7.63
N VAL A 54 11.51 2.95 -8.89
CA VAL A 54 12.52 3.89 -9.39
C VAL A 54 11.94 5.31 -9.42
N LEU A 55 10.73 5.49 -9.98
CA LEU A 55 10.07 6.79 -10.02
C LEU A 55 9.84 7.34 -8.60
N GLN A 56 9.38 6.50 -7.67
CA GLN A 56 9.21 6.87 -6.27
C GLN A 56 10.54 7.22 -5.59
N GLY A 57 11.61 6.51 -5.92
CA GLY A 57 12.97 6.81 -5.46
C GLY A 57 13.46 8.17 -6.00
N THR A 58 13.13 8.51 -7.24
CA THR A 58 13.46 9.82 -7.82
C THR A 58 12.78 10.95 -7.06
N GLU A 59 11.51 10.79 -6.67
CA GLU A 59 10.80 11.76 -5.80
C GLU A 59 11.49 11.92 -4.45
N SER A 60 11.91 10.81 -3.83
CA SER A 60 12.64 10.84 -2.55
C SER A 60 13.96 11.64 -2.68
N VAL A 61 14.73 11.40 -3.74
CA VAL A 61 15.97 12.15 -4.01
C VAL A 61 15.68 13.63 -4.26
N GLY A 62 14.64 13.96 -5.04
CA GLY A 62 14.22 15.33 -5.28
C GLY A 62 13.87 16.07 -4.00
N LEU A 63 13.15 15.41 -3.07
CA LEU A 63 12.84 15.97 -1.76
C LEU A 63 14.07 16.15 -0.88
N LEU A 64 15.04 15.24 -0.91
CA LEU A 64 16.31 15.39 -0.18
C LEU A 64 17.13 16.57 -0.71
N VAL A 65 17.17 16.75 -2.03
CA VAL A 65 17.83 17.91 -2.65
C VAL A 65 17.14 19.21 -2.22
N ALA A 66 15.81 19.25 -2.25
CA ALA A 66 15.02 20.40 -1.79
C ALA A 66 15.26 20.69 -0.29
N ALA A 67 15.31 19.65 0.55
CA ALA A 67 15.65 19.77 1.97
C ALA A 67 17.06 20.35 2.17
N GLY A 68 18.03 19.90 1.35
CA GLY A 68 19.39 20.46 1.38
C GLY A 68 19.43 21.96 1.06
N PHE A 69 18.72 22.40 0.02
CA PHE A 69 18.58 23.82 -0.28
C PHE A 69 17.90 24.60 0.84
N ALA A 70 16.84 24.07 1.44
CA ALA A 70 16.16 24.69 2.58
C ALA A 70 17.09 24.81 3.78
N ALA A 71 17.88 23.79 4.09
CA ALA A 71 18.85 23.80 5.17
C ALA A 71 19.94 24.86 4.95
N VAL A 72 20.50 24.95 3.74
CA VAL A 72 21.51 25.99 3.38
C VAL A 72 20.89 27.38 3.49
N ALA A 73 19.68 27.58 2.96
CA ALA A 73 18.98 28.87 3.06
C ALA A 73 18.75 29.28 4.53
N THR A 74 18.41 28.34 5.38
CA THR A 74 18.23 28.56 6.82
C THR A 74 19.55 28.89 7.50
N ALA A 75 20.62 28.15 7.22
CA ALA A 75 21.93 28.36 7.80
C ALA A 75 22.59 29.70 7.38
N THR A 76 22.27 30.18 6.16
CA THR A 76 22.77 31.43 5.63
C THR A 76 21.88 32.64 5.95
N GLY A 77 20.88 32.49 6.81
CA GLY A 77 19.97 33.58 7.21
C GLY A 77 19.04 34.09 6.11
N LYS A 78 18.91 33.33 5.01
CA LYS A 78 18.03 33.67 3.88
C LYS A 78 16.60 33.13 4.07
N SER A 79 16.32 32.33 5.11
CA SER A 79 14.98 31.94 5.46
C SER A 79 14.25 33.07 6.17
N TYR A 80 12.92 33.15 5.94
CA TYR A 80 12.06 34.19 6.52
C TYR A 80 12.11 34.18 8.06
N GLU A 81 12.20 32.97 8.65
CA GLU A 81 12.33 32.76 10.08
C GLU A 81 13.10 31.44 10.33
N LEU A 82 14.00 31.43 11.30
CA LEU A 82 14.87 30.29 11.60
C LEU A 82 14.06 29.03 11.97
N SER A 83 13.04 29.19 12.83
CA SER A 83 12.16 28.11 13.27
C SER A 83 11.41 27.47 12.10
N SER A 84 10.88 28.29 11.21
CA SER A 84 10.17 27.84 10.00
C SER A 84 11.11 27.11 9.03
N GLY A 85 12.34 27.61 8.85
CA GLY A 85 13.34 26.97 8.01
C GLY A 85 13.76 25.60 8.52
N ILE A 86 13.97 25.46 9.83
CA ILE A 86 14.27 24.17 10.47
C ILE A 86 13.09 23.21 10.31
N ALA A 87 11.86 23.66 10.61
CA ALA A 87 10.67 22.83 10.49
C ALA A 87 10.47 22.31 9.06
N LEU A 88 10.59 23.16 8.04
CA LEU A 88 10.50 22.78 6.63
C LEU A 88 11.55 21.74 6.25
N THR A 89 12.79 21.94 6.68
CA THR A 89 13.88 20.98 6.41
C THR A 89 13.58 19.63 7.02
N LEU A 90 13.14 19.59 8.29
CA LEU A 90 12.81 18.32 8.97
C LEU A 90 11.63 17.60 8.31
N ILE A 91 10.57 18.33 7.93
CA ILE A 91 9.42 17.78 7.23
C ILE A 91 9.85 17.22 5.86
N ALA A 92 10.68 17.94 5.11
CA ALA A 92 11.16 17.50 3.82
C ALA A 92 12.02 16.23 3.93
N VAL A 93 12.93 16.15 4.91
CA VAL A 93 13.75 14.96 5.17
C VAL A 93 12.89 13.79 5.60
N ALA A 94 11.92 13.98 6.51
CA ALA A 94 11.02 12.93 6.95
C ALA A 94 10.16 12.40 5.78
N THR A 95 9.64 13.28 4.94
CA THR A 95 8.86 12.92 3.75
C THR A 95 9.72 12.17 2.74
N ALA A 96 10.97 12.60 2.51
CA ALA A 96 11.90 11.89 1.64
C ALA A 96 12.19 10.48 2.16
N GLY A 97 12.41 10.31 3.47
CA GLY A 97 12.57 9.00 4.10
C GLY A 97 11.35 8.10 3.93
N LEU A 98 10.15 8.65 4.07
CA LEU A 98 8.90 7.94 3.83
C LEU A 98 8.79 7.47 2.37
N PHE A 99 9.12 8.31 1.40
CA PHE A 99 9.10 7.96 -0.01
C PHE A 99 10.16 6.92 -0.37
N ALA A 100 11.33 6.99 0.25
CA ALA A 100 12.34 5.93 0.14
C ALA A 100 11.81 4.60 0.67
N ALA A 101 11.12 4.60 1.81
CA ALA A 101 10.49 3.39 2.36
C ALA A 101 9.42 2.83 1.40
N PHE A 102 8.62 3.68 0.76
CA PHE A 102 7.65 3.25 -0.27
C PHE A 102 8.36 2.65 -1.49
N ALA A 103 9.44 3.27 -1.99
CA ALA A 103 10.22 2.73 -3.10
C ALA A 103 10.78 1.33 -2.78
N VAL A 104 11.35 1.14 -1.58
CA VAL A 104 11.82 -0.17 -1.10
C VAL A 104 10.66 -1.15 -0.95
N GLY A 105 9.53 -0.73 -0.41
CA GLY A 105 8.34 -1.56 -0.26
C GLY A 105 7.77 -2.04 -1.60
N LEU A 106 7.69 -1.16 -2.59
CA LEU A 106 7.27 -1.49 -3.96
C LEU A 106 8.26 -2.46 -4.62
N SER A 107 9.57 -2.23 -4.49
CA SER A 107 10.60 -3.12 -5.05
C SER A 107 10.54 -4.54 -4.45
N ARG A 108 10.06 -4.65 -3.21
CA ARG A 108 9.86 -5.93 -2.50
C ARG A 108 8.43 -6.48 -2.63
N SER A 109 7.59 -5.85 -3.45
CA SER A 109 6.17 -6.23 -3.64
C SER A 109 5.39 -6.33 -2.33
N ARG A 110 5.65 -5.44 -1.38
CA ARG A 110 4.96 -5.42 -0.08
C ARG A 110 3.52 -4.91 -0.24
N PRO A 111 2.49 -5.67 0.18
CA PRO A 111 1.08 -5.30 -0.06
C PRO A 111 0.68 -3.99 0.64
N TRP A 112 1.26 -3.66 1.80
CA TRP A 112 0.95 -2.46 2.56
C TRP A 112 1.32 -1.16 1.84
N THR A 113 2.26 -1.19 0.87
CA THR A 113 2.75 0.03 0.20
C THR A 113 1.76 0.61 -0.80
N ARG A 114 0.80 -0.19 -1.29
CA ARG A 114 -0.15 0.22 -2.32
C ARG A 114 -1.00 1.41 -1.88
N THR A 115 -1.66 1.31 -0.74
CA THR A 115 -2.59 2.34 -0.27
C THR A 115 -1.88 3.68 0.00
N PRO A 116 -0.81 3.74 0.81
CA PRO A 116 -0.15 5.02 1.07
C PRO A 116 0.46 5.63 -0.19
N VAL A 117 1.08 4.84 -1.09
CA VAL A 117 1.63 5.37 -2.34
C VAL A 117 0.54 6.05 -3.17
N VAL A 118 -0.62 5.39 -3.37
CA VAL A 118 -1.72 5.99 -4.13
C VAL A 118 -2.23 7.27 -3.47
N MET A 119 -2.40 7.29 -2.15
CA MET A 119 -2.88 8.47 -1.41
C MET A 119 -1.91 9.65 -1.56
N PHE A 120 -0.60 9.40 -1.39
CA PHE A 120 0.40 10.46 -1.56
C PHE A 120 0.48 10.95 -3.01
N GLN A 121 0.40 10.04 -4.00
CA GLN A 121 0.41 10.42 -5.40
C GLN A 121 -0.81 11.27 -5.78
N LEU A 122 -1.98 10.99 -5.23
CA LEU A 122 -3.16 11.84 -5.42
C LEU A 122 -2.96 13.24 -4.82
N ALA A 123 -2.40 13.33 -3.61
CA ALA A 123 -2.09 14.62 -2.98
C ALA A 123 -1.07 15.42 -3.81
N ILE A 124 0.01 14.78 -4.27
CA ILE A 124 1.01 15.40 -5.15
C ILE A 124 0.39 15.82 -6.49
N GLY A 125 -0.51 15.00 -7.03
CA GLY A 125 -1.26 15.33 -8.25
C GLY A 125 -2.08 16.61 -8.11
N VAL A 126 -2.77 16.79 -6.97
CA VAL A 126 -3.50 18.04 -6.67
C VAL A 126 -2.55 19.23 -6.65
N TRP A 127 -1.38 19.12 -6.02
CA TRP A 127 -0.35 20.16 -6.05
C TRP A 127 0.15 20.46 -7.47
N GLY A 128 0.36 19.42 -8.27
CA GLY A 128 0.73 19.57 -9.68
C GLY A 128 -0.29 20.39 -10.46
N VAL A 129 -1.59 20.14 -10.26
CA VAL A 129 -2.67 20.91 -10.88
C VAL A 129 -2.66 22.36 -10.39
N ILE A 130 -2.48 22.60 -9.09
CA ILE A 130 -2.37 23.97 -8.52
C ILE A 130 -1.21 24.73 -9.16
N LEU A 131 -0.05 24.10 -9.37
CA LEU A 131 1.08 24.71 -10.04
C LEU A 131 0.76 25.07 -11.51
N LEU A 132 0.00 24.22 -12.22
CA LEU A 132 -0.44 24.52 -13.60
C LEU A 132 -1.39 25.72 -13.64
N THR A 133 -2.37 25.79 -12.75
CA THR A 133 -3.29 26.92 -12.65
C THR A 133 -2.58 28.23 -12.28
N GLY A 134 -1.49 28.11 -11.51
CA GLY A 134 -0.58 29.23 -11.19
C GLY A 134 0.44 29.56 -12.28
N HIS A 135 0.28 29.04 -13.51
CA HIS A 135 1.19 29.23 -14.66
C HIS A 135 2.64 28.78 -14.43
N LYS A 136 2.88 27.92 -13.43
CA LYS A 136 4.20 27.35 -13.13
C LYS A 136 4.42 26.02 -13.88
N TYR A 137 4.28 26.05 -15.22
CA TYR A 137 4.30 24.86 -16.07
C TYR A 137 5.60 24.06 -15.96
N ALA A 138 6.75 24.73 -15.78
CA ALA A 138 8.05 24.08 -15.65
C ALA A 138 8.12 23.10 -14.46
N TRP A 139 7.32 23.30 -13.42
CA TRP A 139 7.24 22.44 -12.23
C TRP A 139 6.00 21.53 -12.25
N GLY A 140 4.85 22.06 -12.67
CA GLY A 140 3.59 21.32 -12.65
C GLY A 140 3.56 20.17 -13.63
N VAL A 141 4.08 20.36 -14.87
CA VAL A 141 4.06 19.30 -15.89
C VAL A 141 4.90 18.09 -15.51
N PRO A 142 6.21 18.21 -15.17
CA PRO A 142 7.00 17.05 -14.80
C PRO A 142 6.45 16.33 -13.56
N MET A 143 5.92 17.09 -12.59
CA MET A 143 5.29 16.53 -11.39
C MET A 143 4.08 15.66 -11.73
N LEU A 144 3.18 16.13 -12.60
CA LEU A 144 2.01 15.35 -13.04
C LEU A 144 2.39 14.13 -13.88
N LEU A 145 3.40 14.25 -14.74
CA LEU A 145 3.89 13.11 -15.51
C LEU A 145 4.46 12.01 -14.59
N LEU A 146 5.16 12.41 -13.53
CA LEU A 146 5.73 11.48 -12.56
C LEU A 146 4.63 10.78 -11.75
N VAL A 147 3.63 11.52 -11.27
CA VAL A 147 2.42 10.98 -10.61
C VAL A 147 1.70 10.00 -11.53
N ALA A 148 1.42 10.39 -12.77
CA ALA A 148 0.73 9.55 -13.75
C ALA A 148 1.54 8.26 -14.03
N GLY A 149 2.86 8.36 -14.17
CA GLY A 149 3.75 7.22 -14.37
C GLY A 149 3.72 6.23 -13.21
N ILE A 150 3.77 6.71 -11.97
CA ILE A 150 3.71 5.86 -10.77
C ILE A 150 2.35 5.19 -10.66
N LEU A 151 1.26 5.94 -10.80
CA LEU A 151 -0.10 5.39 -10.74
C LEU A 151 -0.31 4.35 -11.85
N ALA A 152 0.04 4.66 -13.09
CA ALA A 152 -0.07 3.72 -14.20
C ALA A 152 0.71 2.42 -13.91
N ALA A 153 1.93 2.51 -13.38
CA ALA A 153 2.75 1.35 -13.05
C ALA A 153 2.15 0.50 -11.92
N VAL A 154 1.62 1.14 -10.86
CA VAL A 154 1.00 0.46 -9.70
C VAL A 154 -0.32 -0.21 -10.08
N PHE A 155 -1.10 0.39 -11.00
CA PHE A 155 -2.39 -0.16 -11.45
C PHE A 155 -2.28 -1.18 -12.58
N THR A 156 -1.08 -1.56 -13.02
CA THR A 156 -0.95 -2.66 -13.98
C THR A 156 -1.48 -3.99 -13.42
N PRO A 157 -2.11 -4.85 -14.23
CA PRO A 157 -2.62 -6.14 -13.76
C PRO A 157 -1.54 -7.04 -13.13
N ALA A 158 -0.29 -6.91 -13.59
CA ALA A 158 0.83 -7.64 -13.04
C ALA A 158 1.22 -7.13 -11.64
N ALA A 159 1.24 -5.80 -11.43
CA ALA A 159 1.51 -5.18 -10.14
C ALA A 159 0.42 -5.50 -9.14
N LEU A 160 -0.85 -5.40 -9.53
CA LEU A 160 -1.99 -5.71 -8.68
C LEU A 160 -1.97 -7.16 -8.19
N ARG A 161 -1.67 -8.11 -9.08
CA ARG A 161 -1.53 -9.53 -8.71
C ARG A 161 -0.36 -9.77 -7.75
N ALA A 162 0.75 -9.06 -7.92
CA ALA A 162 1.90 -9.21 -7.05
C ALA A 162 1.66 -8.63 -5.65
N LEU A 163 0.97 -7.47 -5.57
CA LEU A 163 0.65 -6.78 -4.31
C LEU A 163 -0.52 -7.42 -3.54
N ASN A 164 -1.43 -8.15 -4.23
CA ASN A 164 -2.57 -8.81 -3.60
C ASN A 164 -2.26 -10.27 -3.17
N ARG A 165 -1.02 -10.75 -3.31
CA ARG A 165 -0.66 -12.06 -2.77
C ARG A 165 -0.69 -12.02 -1.25
N PRO A 166 -1.37 -12.99 -0.59
CA PRO A 166 -1.35 -13.07 0.86
C PRO A 166 0.10 -13.22 1.35
N PRO A 167 0.43 -12.67 2.54
CA PRO A 167 1.72 -12.90 3.17
C PRO A 167 1.95 -14.40 3.27
N ARG A 168 3.12 -14.88 2.87
CA ARG A 168 3.49 -16.27 3.17
C ARG A 168 3.66 -16.37 4.68
N GLU A 169 2.85 -17.18 5.31
CA GLU A 169 3.07 -17.55 6.70
C GLU A 169 4.46 -18.22 6.79
N VAL A 170 5.30 -17.62 7.61
CA VAL A 170 6.67 -18.11 7.91
C VAL A 170 6.59 -19.06 9.08
#